data_7f3f3f29817573877a54cc7654f3d3e9
#
_entry.id   7f3f3f29817573877a54cc7654f3d3e9
#
_cell.length_a   1.000
_cell.length_b   1.000
_cell.length_c   1.000
_cell.angle_alpha   90.00
_cell.angle_beta   90.00
_cell.angle_gamma   90.00
#
_symmetry.space_group_name_H-M   'P 1'
#
loop_
_entity.id
_entity.type
_entity.pdbx_description
1 polymer ?
#
loop_
_entity_poly.entity_id
_entity_poly.type
_entity_poly.pdbx_seq_one_letter_code
_entity_poly.pdbx_strand_id
1 'polypeptide(L)'
;MGNALGMIELSSIARGIETCDYMVKAAQVDLVRASTVCPGKYIIIIGGDTADVRASMTEGSKIGGPYVVDTLLIPNINEQVIPAISMTNQVTDRDAIGILEFYSIASAIT
;
A
#
# COMPACT_ATOMS: atom_id res chain seq x y z
N MET A 1 0.96 17.90 9.91
CA MET A 1 0.67 17.13 8.72
C MET A 1 0.72 15.65 9.02
N GLY A 2 -0.36 14.94 8.76
CA GLY A 2 -0.41 13.52 9.07
C GLY A 2 0.39 12.70 8.07
N ASN A 3 1.17 11.76 8.58
CA ASN A 3 1.90 10.83 7.75
C ASN A 3 1.34 9.44 7.99
N ALA A 4 0.56 8.98 7.04
CA ALA A 4 -0.02 7.64 7.09
C ALA A 4 0.46 6.84 5.90
N LEU A 5 0.49 5.54 6.07
CA LEU A 5 0.83 4.61 5.01
C LEU A 5 -0.32 3.63 4.85
N GLY A 6 -0.74 3.42 3.60
CA GLY A 6 -1.76 2.42 3.28
C GLY A 6 -1.21 1.40 2.31
N MET A 7 -1.59 0.15 2.50
CA MET A 7 -1.15 -0.93 1.63
C MET A 7 -2.32 -1.83 1.31
N ILE A 8 -2.43 -2.21 0.04
CA ILE A 8 -3.41 -3.22 -0.40
C ILE A 8 -2.66 -4.26 -1.23
N GLU A 9 -2.91 -5.51 -0.89
CA GLU A 9 -2.40 -6.63 -1.67
C GLU A 9 -3.56 -7.30 -2.38
N LEU A 10 -3.41 -7.53 -3.69
CA LEU A 10 -4.46 -8.13 -4.52
C LEU A 10 -3.93 -9.40 -5.17
N SER A 11 -4.84 -10.34 -5.40
CA SER A 11 -4.51 -11.63 -6.03
C SER A 11 -4.61 -11.58 -7.54
N SER A 12 -4.82 -10.39 -8.13
CA SER A 12 -4.91 -10.22 -9.57
C SER A 12 -4.09 -9.00 -9.97
N ILE A 13 -3.17 -9.17 -10.90
CA ILE A 13 -2.33 -8.08 -11.39
C ILE A 13 -3.18 -7.07 -12.14
N ALA A 14 -4.06 -7.54 -13.02
CA ALA A 14 -4.90 -6.66 -13.81
C ALA A 14 -5.82 -5.82 -12.92
N ARG A 15 -6.46 -6.46 -11.94
CA ARG A 15 -7.32 -5.75 -11.00
C ARG A 15 -6.51 -4.80 -10.13
N GLY A 16 -5.28 -5.18 -9.80
CA GLY A 16 -4.39 -4.33 -9.01
C GLY A 16 -4.06 -3.03 -9.73
N ILE A 17 -3.74 -3.10 -11.02
CA ILE A 17 -3.44 -1.91 -11.80
C ILE A 17 -4.64 -0.98 -11.86
N GLU A 18 -5.83 -1.53 -12.08
CA GLU A 18 -7.07 -0.77 -12.10
C GLU A 18 -7.33 -0.13 -10.74
N THR A 19 -7.19 -0.91 -9.68
CA THR A 19 -7.41 -0.43 -8.30
C THR A 19 -6.47 0.71 -7.97
N CYS A 20 -5.20 0.60 -8.35
CA CYS A 20 -4.22 1.65 -8.11
C CYS A 20 -4.65 2.97 -8.76
N ASP A 21 -5.13 2.91 -9.99
CA ASP A 21 -5.58 4.10 -10.69
C ASP A 21 -6.72 4.80 -9.95
N TYR A 22 -7.69 4.03 -9.47
CA TYR A 22 -8.80 4.60 -8.72
C TYR A 22 -8.36 5.16 -7.38
N MET A 23 -7.41 4.51 -6.71
CA MET A 23 -6.93 4.97 -5.41
C MET A 23 -6.23 6.30 -5.49
N VAL A 24 -5.38 6.50 -6.50
CA VAL A 24 -4.65 7.77 -6.63
C VAL A 24 -5.56 8.90 -7.09
N LYS A 25 -6.73 8.58 -7.63
CA LYS A 25 -7.72 9.58 -8.03
C LYS A 25 -8.74 9.87 -6.94
N ALA A 26 -8.87 9.01 -5.96
CA ALA A 26 -9.91 9.12 -4.92
C ALA A 26 -9.58 10.18 -3.88
N ALA A 27 -8.31 10.44 -3.64
CA ALA A 27 -7.86 11.37 -2.62
C ALA A 27 -6.46 11.86 -2.97
N GLN A 28 -5.99 12.86 -2.22
CA GLN A 28 -4.65 13.40 -2.45
C GLN A 28 -3.62 12.54 -1.72
N VAL A 29 -3.25 11.45 -2.34
CA VAL A 29 -2.25 10.53 -1.79
C VAL A 29 -1.08 10.43 -2.75
N ASP A 30 0.09 10.11 -2.19
CA ASP A 30 1.28 9.84 -2.98
C ASP A 30 1.40 8.35 -3.19
N LEU A 31 1.63 7.94 -4.44
CA LEU A 31 1.88 6.54 -4.74
C LEU A 31 3.32 6.23 -4.39
N VAL A 32 3.50 5.45 -3.33
CA VAL A 32 4.84 5.08 -2.89
C VAL A 32 5.36 3.92 -3.72
N ARG A 33 4.51 2.92 -3.97
CA ARG A 33 4.90 1.76 -4.76
C ARG A 33 3.67 1.06 -5.31
N ALA A 34 3.79 0.58 -6.54
CA ALA A 34 2.79 -0.29 -7.15
C ALA A 34 3.55 -1.30 -8.00
N SER A 35 3.52 -2.57 -7.62
CA SER A 35 4.31 -3.57 -8.32
C SER A 35 3.75 -4.96 -8.12
N THR A 36 4.15 -5.85 -9.02
CA THR A 36 3.81 -7.25 -8.91
C THR A 36 4.68 -7.92 -7.85
N VAL A 37 4.10 -8.90 -7.15
CA VAL A 37 4.84 -9.75 -6.24
C VAL A 37 4.49 -11.19 -6.55
N CYS A 38 5.42 -12.08 -6.28
CA CYS A 38 5.27 -13.51 -6.58
C CYS A 38 4.28 -14.19 -5.66
N PRO A 39 3.50 -15.15 -6.19
CA PRO A 39 3.15 -15.36 -7.59
C PRO A 39 1.82 -14.72 -7.93
N GLY A 40 1.79 -13.89 -8.95
CA GLY A 40 0.53 -13.37 -9.49
C GLY A 40 -0.22 -12.39 -8.61
N LYS A 41 0.46 -11.77 -7.65
CA LYS A 41 -0.13 -10.77 -6.76
C LYS A 41 0.35 -9.38 -7.10
N TYR A 42 -0.38 -8.39 -6.63
CA TYR A 42 -0.05 -6.98 -6.86
C TYR A 42 -0.14 -6.24 -5.54
N ILE A 43 0.85 -5.39 -5.26
CA ILE A 43 0.89 -4.59 -4.06
C ILE A 43 0.82 -3.12 -4.42
N ILE A 44 -0.01 -2.37 -3.70
CA ILE A 44 -0.14 -0.91 -3.83
C ILE A 44 0.16 -0.31 -2.47
N ILE A 45 1.10 0.64 -2.44
CA ILE A 45 1.46 1.36 -1.22
C ILE A 45 1.27 2.84 -1.50
N ILE A 46 0.49 3.49 -0.64
CA ILE A 46 0.22 4.92 -0.75
C ILE A 46 0.56 5.60 0.57
N GLY A 47 0.86 6.90 0.49
CA GLY A 47 1.16 7.70 1.66
C GLY A 47 0.53 9.07 1.58
N GLY A 48 0.37 9.70 2.72
CA GLY A 48 -0.21 11.04 2.80
C GLY A 48 -0.90 11.27 4.15
N ASP A 49 -1.82 12.23 4.17
CA ASP A 49 -2.61 12.48 5.37
C ASP A 49 -3.47 11.26 5.69
N THR A 50 -3.67 11.01 6.98
CA THR A 50 -4.45 9.85 7.43
C THR A 50 -5.83 9.81 6.80
N ALA A 51 -6.51 10.95 6.73
CA ALA A 51 -7.85 11.01 6.15
C ALA A 51 -7.84 10.66 4.67
N ASP A 52 -6.87 11.18 3.93
CA ASP A 52 -6.75 10.92 2.50
C ASP A 52 -6.37 9.47 2.23
N VAL A 53 -5.45 8.93 3.01
CA VAL A 53 -5.04 7.53 2.86
C VAL A 53 -6.22 6.62 3.18
N ARG A 54 -6.97 6.94 4.23
CA ARG A 54 -8.14 6.13 4.60
C ARG A 54 -9.21 6.15 3.50
N ALA A 55 -9.48 7.33 2.93
CA ALA A 55 -10.45 7.45 1.84
C ALA A 55 -10.01 6.64 0.62
N SER A 56 -8.73 6.73 0.27
CA SER A 56 -8.17 5.98 -0.84
C SER A 56 -8.21 4.48 -0.59
N MET A 57 -7.92 4.06 0.64
CA MET A 57 -7.98 2.64 1.01
C MET A 57 -9.41 2.10 0.91
N THR A 58 -10.39 2.89 1.32
CA THR A 58 -11.79 2.50 1.22
C THR A 58 -12.18 2.29 -0.25
N GLU A 59 -11.80 3.21 -1.10
CA GLU A 59 -12.08 3.09 -2.54
C GLU A 59 -11.35 1.89 -3.13
N GLY A 60 -10.08 1.70 -2.75
CA GLY A 60 -9.30 0.58 -3.24
C GLY A 60 -9.90 -0.76 -2.85
N SER A 61 -10.37 -0.88 -1.62
CA SER A 61 -11.02 -2.11 -1.18
C SER A 61 -12.30 -2.38 -1.95
N LYS A 62 -13.02 -1.32 -2.28
CA LYS A 62 -14.27 -1.43 -3.03
C LYS A 62 -13.99 -1.88 -4.47
N ILE A 63 -13.03 -1.25 -5.13
CA ILE A 63 -12.69 -1.56 -6.53
C ILE A 63 -12.05 -2.94 -6.63
N GLY A 64 -11.15 -3.26 -5.70
CA GLY A 64 -10.47 -4.56 -5.69
C GLY A 64 -11.41 -5.71 -5.41
N GLY A 65 -12.43 -5.47 -4.59
CA GLY A 65 -13.47 -6.46 -4.31
C GLY A 65 -12.92 -7.78 -3.82
N PRO A 66 -13.36 -8.90 -4.42
CA PRO A 66 -12.93 -10.21 -3.96
C PRO A 66 -11.46 -10.52 -4.20
N TYR A 67 -10.77 -9.69 -4.97
CA TYR A 67 -9.35 -9.90 -5.25
C TYR A 67 -8.45 -9.32 -4.15
N VAL A 68 -9.00 -8.53 -3.22
CA VAL A 68 -8.23 -8.00 -2.11
C VAL A 68 -7.87 -9.14 -1.16
N VAL A 69 -6.57 -9.36 -0.98
CA VAL A 69 -6.06 -10.42 -0.10
C VAL A 69 -5.82 -9.85 1.28
N ASP A 70 -5.23 -8.66 1.36
CA ASP A 70 -4.85 -8.07 2.62
C ASP A 70 -4.80 -6.56 2.50
N THR A 71 -5.06 -5.88 3.60
CA THR A 71 -4.94 -4.42 3.68
C THR A 71 -4.25 -4.04 4.97
N LEU A 72 -3.53 -2.91 4.93
CA LEU A 72 -2.84 -2.41 6.10
C LEU A 72 -2.89 -0.90 6.08
N LEU A 73 -3.25 -0.30 7.21
CA LEU A 73 -3.23 1.15 7.38
C LEU A 73 -2.40 1.46 8.61
N ILE A 74 -1.35 2.24 8.43
CA ILE A 74 -0.47 2.66 9.52
C ILE A 74 -0.58 4.17 9.61
N PRO A 75 -1.30 4.70 10.62
CA PRO A 75 -1.37 6.15 10.83
C PRO A 75 -0.11 6.65 11.53
N ASN A 76 0.26 7.88 11.24
CA ASN A 76 1.34 8.60 11.94
C ASN A 76 2.66 7.83 11.90
N ILE A 77 3.04 7.33 10.73
CA ILE A 77 4.32 6.65 10.61
C ILE A 77 5.47 7.64 10.65
N ASN A 78 6.65 7.13 10.97
CA ASN A 78 7.87 7.90 10.92
C ASN A 78 8.16 8.31 9.48
N GLU A 79 8.47 9.59 9.27
CA GLU A 79 8.73 10.10 7.94
C GLU A 79 9.86 9.38 7.22
N GLN A 80 10.78 8.79 7.96
CA GLN A 80 11.88 8.05 7.37
C GLN A 80 11.46 6.73 6.73
N VAL A 81 10.29 6.20 7.11
CA VAL A 81 9.82 4.92 6.59
C VAL A 81 9.42 5.05 5.13
N ILE A 82 8.68 6.11 4.77
CA ILE A 82 8.23 6.28 3.39
C ILE A 82 9.40 6.43 2.42
N PRO A 83 10.39 7.29 2.68
CA PRO A 83 11.56 7.35 1.80
C PRO A 83 12.31 6.04 1.71
N ALA A 84 12.43 5.30 2.83
CA ALA A 84 13.12 4.02 2.83
C ALA A 84 12.43 3.01 1.93
N ILE A 85 11.09 2.94 1.98
CA ILE A 85 10.33 2.03 1.14
C ILE A 85 10.49 2.41 -0.34
N SER A 86 10.43 3.70 -0.65
CA SER A 86 10.61 4.19 -2.02
C SER A 86 12.02 3.89 -2.54
N MET A 87 13.02 4.00 -1.67
CA MET A 87 14.40 3.71 -2.05
C MET A 87 14.61 2.22 -2.29
N THR A 88 13.97 1.36 -1.51
CA THR A 88 14.08 -0.08 -1.74
C THR A 88 13.49 -0.47 -3.08
N ASN A 89 12.61 0.34 -3.64
CA ASN A 89 12.10 0.13 -4.97
C ASN A 89 13.22 0.11 -6.02
N GLN A 90 14.30 0.84 -5.77
CA GLN A 90 15.45 0.88 -6.66
C GLN A 90 16.47 -0.21 -6.35
N VAL A 91 16.34 -0.87 -5.22
CA VAL A 91 17.27 -1.90 -4.80
C VAL A 91 16.73 -3.29 -5.12
N THR A 92 15.73 -3.75 -4.39
CA THR A 92 15.11 -5.05 -4.64
C THR A 92 13.67 -5.03 -4.15
N ASP A 93 12.81 -5.80 -4.82
CA ASP A 93 11.44 -6.00 -4.34
C ASP A 93 11.43 -6.76 -3.02
N ARG A 94 12.42 -7.61 -2.80
CA ARG A 94 12.51 -8.41 -1.58
C ARG A 94 12.58 -7.54 -0.34
N ASP A 95 13.36 -6.46 -0.38
CA ASP A 95 13.50 -5.59 0.78
C ASP A 95 12.20 -4.87 1.11
N ALA A 96 11.47 -4.43 0.08
CA ALA A 96 10.18 -3.79 0.28
C ALA A 96 9.17 -4.77 0.88
N ILE A 97 9.16 -6.01 0.40
CA ILE A 97 8.27 -7.04 0.91
C ILE A 97 8.59 -7.34 2.37
N GLY A 98 9.88 -7.40 2.72
CA GLY A 98 10.30 -7.62 4.10
C GLY A 98 9.78 -6.55 5.04
N ILE A 99 9.84 -5.29 4.61
CA ILE A 99 9.31 -4.18 5.42
C ILE A 99 7.81 -4.33 5.61
N LEU A 100 7.08 -4.67 4.55
CA LEU A 100 5.64 -4.83 4.61
C LEU A 100 5.25 -6.00 5.51
N GLU A 101 5.99 -7.10 5.46
CA GLU A 101 5.74 -8.24 6.33
C GLU A 101 5.94 -7.87 7.79
N PHE A 102 6.97 -7.06 8.08
CA PHE A 102 7.21 -6.59 9.43
C PHE A 102 6.01 -5.78 9.94
N TYR A 103 5.49 -4.88 9.13
CA TYR A 103 4.34 -4.07 9.51
C TYR A 103 3.09 -4.93 9.70
N SER A 104 2.88 -5.92 8.84
CA SER A 104 1.74 -6.82 8.96
C SER A 104 1.79 -7.60 10.26
N ILE A 105 2.97 -8.09 10.64
CA ILE A 105 3.15 -8.81 11.90
C ILE A 105 2.87 -7.90 13.08
N ALA A 106 3.40 -6.68 13.05
CA ALA A 106 3.17 -5.71 14.11
C ALA A 106 1.67 -5.39 14.24
N SER A 107 0.98 -5.23 13.13
CA SER A 107 -0.45 -4.97 13.12
C SER A 107 -1.24 -6.14 13.68
N ALA A 108 -0.83 -7.35 13.39
CA ALA A 108 -1.51 -8.55 13.89
C ALA A 108 -1.35 -8.72 15.39
N ILE A 109 -0.22 -8.26 15.94
CA ILE A 109 0.04 -8.38 17.38
C ILE A 109 -0.79 -7.37 18.17
N THR A 110 -1.00 -6.20 17.61
CA THR A 110 -1.77 -5.17 18.29
C THR A 110 -3.26 -5.43 18.21
#